data_a63e3ab49126b78aca2ba1f2775c7e4b
#
_entry.id   a63e3ab49126b78aca2ba1f2775c7e4b
#
_cell.length_a   1.000
_cell.length_b   1.000
_cell.length_c   1.000
_cell.angle_alpha   90.00
_cell.angle_beta   90.00
_cell.angle_gamma   90.00
#
_symmetry.space_group_name_H-M   'P 1'
#
loop_
_entity.id
_entity.type
_entity.pdbx_description
1 polymer ?
#
loop_
_entity_poly.entity_id
_entity_poly.type
_entity_poly.pdbx_seq_one_letter_code
_entity_poly.pdbx_strand_id
1 'polypeptide(L)' 'MINLRNVDLNLLVTLDALLRERNVTRAGQRLALSQPAMSDRLSRLRDLFK' A
#
# COMPACT_ATOMS: atom_id res chain seq x y z
N MET A 1 -0.15 10.87 -15.42
CA MET A 1 -0.17 9.44 -15.76
C MET A 1 0.90 8.70 -14.98
N ILE A 2 0.57 7.56 -14.41
CA ILE A 2 1.52 6.77 -13.62
C ILE A 2 2.43 5.99 -14.56
N ASN A 3 3.74 6.13 -14.34
CA ASN A 3 4.72 5.33 -15.07
C ASN A 3 4.93 4.01 -14.32
N LEU A 4 4.36 2.93 -14.84
CA LEU A 4 4.42 1.62 -14.18
C LEU A 4 5.84 1.08 -14.01
N ARG A 5 6.80 1.55 -14.80
CA ARG A 5 8.19 1.14 -14.64
C ARG A 5 8.82 1.67 -13.35
N ASN A 6 8.30 2.80 -12.86
CA ASN A 6 8.79 3.45 -11.65
C ASN A 6 7.93 3.14 -10.43
N VAL A 7 6.90 2.31 -10.58
CA VAL A 7 6.00 1.96 -9.49
C VAL A 7 6.46 0.67 -8.83
N ASP A 8 6.61 0.70 -7.52
CA ASP A 8 6.85 -0.51 -6.74
C ASP A 8 5.56 -1.35 -6.75
N LEU A 9 5.63 -2.54 -7.31
CA LEU A 9 4.48 -3.43 -7.39
C LEU A 9 3.94 -3.81 -6.01
N ASN A 10 4.78 -3.78 -4.97
CA ASN A 10 4.31 -3.99 -3.60
C ASN A 10 3.31 -2.92 -3.17
N LEU A 11 3.41 -1.71 -3.71
CA LEU A 11 2.43 -0.67 -3.43
C LEU A 11 1.07 -1.00 -4.03
N LEU A 12 1.05 -1.61 -5.21
CA LEU A 12 -0.21 -2.04 -5.83
C LEU A 12 -0.85 -3.17 -5.04
N VAL A 13 -0.06 -4.11 -4.54
CA VAL A 13 -0.56 -5.18 -3.67
C VAL A 13 -1.14 -4.59 -2.39
N THR A 14 -0.47 -3.60 -1.81
CA THR A 14 -0.95 -2.90 -0.62
C THR A 14 -2.28 -2.19 -0.89
N LEU A 15 -2.38 -1.50 -2.03
CA LEU A 15 -3.61 -0.82 -2.41
C LEU A 15 -4.76 -1.81 -2.58
N ASP A 16 -4.51 -2.94 -3.23
CA ASP A 16 -5.52 -3.99 -3.40
C ASP A 16 -6.03 -4.48 -2.04
N ALA A 17 -5.11 -4.75 -1.10
CA ALA A 17 -5.49 -5.20 0.24
C ALA A 17 -6.32 -4.13 0.97
N LEU A 18 -5.94 -2.85 0.85
CA LEU A 18 -6.70 -1.76 1.46
C LEU A 18 -8.13 -1.67 0.92
N LEU A 19 -8.28 -1.82 -0.39
CA LEU A 19 -9.60 -1.77 -1.02
C LEU A 19 -10.47 -2.95 -0.61
N ARG A 20 -9.87 -4.13 -0.48
CA ARG A 20 -10.59 -5.34 -0.08
C ARG A 20 -10.99 -5.31 1.39
N GLU A 21 -10.06 -4.92 2.26
CA GLU A 21 -10.29 -4.93 3.70
C GLU A 21 -10.99 -3.68 4.21
N ARG A 22 -10.83 -2.55 3.52
CA ARG A 22 -11.34 -1.23 3.91
C ARG A 22 -10.91 -0.84 5.33
N ASN A 23 -9.78 -1.37 5.77
CA ASN A 23 -9.26 -1.15 7.11
C ASN A 23 -7.75 -1.31 7.06
N VAL A 24 -7.02 -0.29 7.49
CA VAL A 24 -5.56 -0.27 7.41
C VAL A 24 -4.93 -1.38 8.25
N THR A 25 -5.45 -1.60 9.45
CA THR A 25 -4.93 -2.63 10.35
C THR A 25 -5.11 -4.03 9.74
N ARG A 26 -6.31 -4.30 9.22
CA ARG A 26 -6.58 -5.60 8.60
C ARG A 26 -5.77 -5.80 7.34
N ALA A 27 -5.63 -4.74 6.53
CA ALA A 27 -4.81 -4.83 5.32
C ALA A 27 -3.36 -5.16 5.67
N GLY A 28 -2.81 -4.51 6.70
CA GLY A 28 -1.46 -4.82 7.17
C GLY A 28 -1.33 -6.25 7.66
N GLN A 29 -2.32 -6.75 8.39
CA GLN A 29 -2.34 -8.14 8.86
C GLN A 29 -2.40 -9.12 7.68
N ARG A 30 -3.24 -8.84 6.70
CA ARG A 30 -3.35 -9.67 5.49
C ARG A 30 -2.02 -9.77 4.76
N LEU A 31 -1.25 -8.69 4.74
CA LEU A 31 0.05 -8.63 4.06
C LEU A 31 1.21 -9.06 4.98
N ALA A 32 0.92 -9.41 6.23
CA ALA A 32 1.93 -9.74 7.23
C ALA A 32 2.95 -8.62 7.43
N LEU A 33 2.48 -7.37 7.40
CA LEU A 33 3.31 -6.19 7.61
C LEU A 33 3.20 -5.68 9.04
N SER A 34 4.31 -5.20 9.59
CA SER A 34 4.31 -4.46 10.84
C SER A 34 3.65 -3.09 10.64
N GLN A 35 3.25 -2.44 11.74
CA GLN A 35 2.68 -1.10 11.66
C GLN A 35 3.64 -0.09 11.01
N PRO A 36 4.94 -0.03 11.37
CA PRO A 36 5.86 0.87 10.69
C PRO A 36 5.98 0.59 9.19
N ALA A 37 6.01 -0.68 8.81
CA ALA A 37 6.09 -1.04 7.39
C ALA A 37 4.82 -0.62 6.64
N MET A 38 3.65 -0.81 7.26
CA MET A 38 2.38 -0.40 6.66
C MET A 38 2.30 1.12 6.51
N SER A 39 2.73 1.86 7.54
CA SER A 39 2.79 3.33 7.48
C SER A 39 3.68 3.81 6.35
N ASP A 40 4.84 3.18 6.16
CA ASP A 40 5.75 3.51 5.08
C ASP A 40 5.07 3.30 3.72
N ARG A 41 4.39 2.17 3.54
CA ARG A 41 3.68 1.89 2.29
C ARG A 41 2.56 2.87 2.03
N LEU A 42 1.81 3.25 3.05
CA LEU A 42 0.74 4.25 2.92
C LEU A 42 1.30 5.61 2.50
N SER A 43 2.43 6.00 3.10
CA SER A 43 3.10 7.25 2.73
C SER A 43 3.53 7.25 1.26
N ARG A 44 4.10 6.15 0.80
CA ARG A 44 4.52 6.01 -0.60
C ARG A 44 3.34 6.01 -1.56
N LEU A 45 2.23 5.34 -1.18
CA LEU A 45 1.01 5.36 -1.99
C LEU A 45 0.46 6.77 -2.12
N ARG A 46 0.43 7.51 -1.01
CA ARG A 46 -0.04 8.89 -1.02
C ARG A 46 0.81 9.75 -1.94
N ASP A 47 2.13 9.58 -1.91
CA ASP A 47 3.04 10.32 -2.77
C ASP A 47 2.84 9.97 -4.24
N LEU A 48 2.54 8.71 -4.52
CA LEU A 48 2.30 8.24 -5.88
C LEU A 48 1.04 8.87 -6.50
N PHE A 49 0.00 9.08 -5.70
CA PHE A 49 -1.29 9.59 -6.16
C PHE A 49 -1.52 11.07 -5.86
N LYS A 50 -0.50 11.78 -5.52
CA LYS A 50 -0.55 13.22 -5.27
C LYS A 50 -0.98 14.02 -6.48
#